data_02d7a7c05f63b6c89a573819dffa9414
#
_entry.id   02d7a7c05f63b6c89a573819dffa9414
#
_cell.length_a   1.000
_cell.length_b   1.000
_cell.length_c   1.000
_cell.angle_alpha   90.00
_cell.angle_beta   90.00
_cell.angle_gamma   90.00
#
_symmetry.space_group_name_H-M   'P 1'
#
loop_
_entity.id
_entity.type
_entity.pdbx_description
1 polymer ?
#
loop_
_entity_poly.entity_id
_entity_poly.type
_entity_poly.pdbx_seq_one_letter_code
_entity_poly.pdbx_strand_id
1 'polypeptide(L)'
;MTLRLRLVLGLVVLVTAGLAVFGFATYALYSRSQYDRLDAQLRASAPAVIPSLARKAGVPYDDGEHDHPGGPDHGPGGGRDGRPGPPQVVPLVGYAELRGDDGTVVAGVAQSSSAAVPRLAATISVTSGDGRFWTTGSESGPGRWRVYAGPAEGLPGDTVVMAVPTTEVTAALRRLLVLEGSGGALLLGLLAAGAWLLLRRGLQPLEHMATSARSITAGNLSERVSPSEGRSEVGQLGLALNTMLGELEGAFAERDRTEQRLRQFLADASHELRTPLTSIQGFAELFRLGADREGAQGVDLPVIMRRIEEESARMKTLVEELLLLARLDQARPVERVPVDLAVLAADACSDAVAAAPDRPVSLDAPEPAVILGDRHHLRQAIANLMTNALRHTPAGTPLEVSARVEAGGVTVAVRDHGGGLDEEALAHVFDRFWQADHARVGHGAGLGLAIVAGIAAEHGGTATAANAPDGGALFTLRLPLTPPWQESPDG
;
A
#
# COMPACT_ATOMS: atom_id res chain seq x y z
N MET A 1 -4.23 -1.36 24.53
CA MET A 1 -5.41 -0.82 23.81
C MET A 1 -5.10 -0.74 22.33
N THR A 2 -5.94 -1.34 21.49
CA THR A 2 -5.78 -1.30 20.03
C THR A 2 -5.99 0.14 19.51
N LEU A 3 -5.35 0.49 18.39
CA LEU A 3 -5.49 1.80 17.74
C LEU A 3 -6.98 2.13 17.49
N ARG A 4 -7.77 1.13 17.08
CA ARG A 4 -9.23 1.24 16.87
C ARG A 4 -9.95 1.75 18.10
N LEU A 5 -9.67 1.17 19.27
CA LEU A 5 -10.32 1.55 20.52
C LEU A 5 -9.95 2.96 20.95
N ARG A 6 -8.71 3.40 20.75
CA ARG A 6 -8.27 4.78 21.06
C ARG A 6 -8.98 5.81 20.19
N LEU A 7 -9.14 5.55 18.89
CA LEU A 7 -9.82 6.47 17.97
C LEU A 7 -11.31 6.58 18.28
N VAL A 8 -12.01 5.45 18.51
CA VAL A 8 -13.43 5.46 18.88
C VAL A 8 -13.61 6.19 20.21
N LEU A 9 -12.78 5.91 21.22
CA LEU A 9 -12.86 6.56 22.52
C LEU A 9 -12.63 8.08 22.42
N GLY A 10 -11.63 8.50 21.66
CA GLY A 10 -11.38 9.92 21.42
C GLY A 10 -12.54 10.64 20.76
N LEU A 11 -13.17 10.02 19.75
CA LEU A 11 -14.35 10.56 19.10
C LEU A 11 -15.54 10.67 20.06
N VAL A 12 -15.82 9.61 20.81
CA VAL A 12 -16.92 9.58 21.78
C VAL A 12 -16.73 10.64 22.85
N VAL A 13 -15.52 10.79 23.40
CA VAL A 13 -15.21 11.83 24.41
C VAL A 13 -15.42 13.23 23.84
N LEU A 14 -14.93 13.51 22.64
CA LEU A 14 -15.08 14.83 22.01
C LEU A 14 -16.56 15.17 21.76
N VAL A 15 -17.33 14.24 21.21
CA VAL A 15 -18.76 14.45 20.94
C VAL A 15 -19.54 14.59 22.25
N THR A 16 -19.21 13.79 23.28
CA THR A 16 -19.85 13.90 24.61
C THR A 16 -19.61 15.27 25.23
N ALA A 17 -18.38 15.78 25.16
CA ALA A 17 -18.05 17.12 25.65
C ALA A 17 -18.85 18.21 24.90
N GLY A 18 -18.93 18.11 23.56
CA GLY A 18 -19.74 19.04 22.76
C GLY A 18 -21.24 19.01 23.12
N LEU A 19 -21.81 17.81 23.26
CA LEU A 19 -23.22 17.63 23.67
C LEU A 19 -23.47 18.15 25.08
N ALA A 20 -22.55 17.96 26.03
CA ALA A 20 -22.68 18.47 27.39
C ALA A 20 -22.69 20.00 27.41
N VAL A 21 -21.82 20.67 26.66
CA VAL A 21 -21.78 22.14 26.53
C VAL A 21 -23.07 22.65 25.88
N PHE A 22 -23.51 22.01 24.79
CA PHE A 22 -24.74 22.38 24.12
C PHE A 22 -25.98 22.23 25.04
N GLY A 23 -26.10 21.08 25.71
CA GLY A 23 -27.22 20.81 26.63
C GLY A 23 -27.26 21.78 27.80
N PHE A 24 -26.07 22.10 28.37
CA PHE A 24 -25.98 23.12 29.44
C PHE A 24 -26.44 24.50 28.94
N ALA A 25 -26.00 24.91 27.74
CA ALA A 25 -26.37 26.22 27.19
C ALA A 25 -27.89 26.25 26.89
N THR A 26 -28.43 25.23 26.30
CA THR A 26 -29.89 25.09 25.97
C THR A 26 -30.72 25.15 27.29
N TYR A 27 -30.29 24.36 28.29
CA TYR A 27 -30.95 24.34 29.60
C TYR A 27 -30.97 25.72 30.25
N ALA A 28 -29.79 26.39 30.27
CA ALA A 28 -29.68 27.72 30.91
C ALA A 28 -30.54 28.78 30.19
N LEU A 29 -30.51 28.82 28.87
CA LEU A 29 -31.27 29.77 28.07
C LEU A 29 -32.78 29.51 28.20
N TYR A 30 -33.20 28.24 28.09
CA TYR A 30 -34.61 27.86 28.21
C TYR A 30 -35.16 28.14 29.62
N SER A 31 -34.37 27.77 30.64
CA SER A 31 -34.73 28.07 32.05
C SER A 31 -34.92 29.57 32.28
N ARG A 32 -33.98 30.38 31.82
CA ARG A 32 -34.08 31.84 31.95
C ARG A 32 -35.33 32.37 31.23
N SER A 33 -35.56 31.95 30.00
CA SER A 33 -36.75 32.37 29.24
C SER A 33 -38.08 32.01 29.93
N GLN A 34 -38.15 30.81 30.56
CA GLN A 34 -39.37 30.39 31.29
C GLN A 34 -39.61 31.24 32.55
N TYR A 35 -38.57 31.55 33.33
CA TYR A 35 -38.69 32.40 34.49
C TYR A 35 -39.00 33.88 34.13
N ASP A 36 -38.39 34.41 33.06
CA ASP A 36 -38.71 35.75 32.54
C ASP A 36 -40.20 35.86 32.12
N ARG A 37 -40.75 34.80 31.51
CA ARG A 37 -42.18 34.73 31.17
C ARG A 37 -43.07 34.72 32.42
N LEU A 38 -42.71 33.94 33.45
CA LEU A 38 -43.44 33.95 34.72
C LEU A 38 -43.42 35.29 35.39
N ASP A 39 -42.24 35.97 35.38
CA ASP A 39 -42.08 37.31 35.96
C ASP A 39 -42.93 38.35 35.22
N ALA A 40 -42.96 38.29 33.90
CA ALA A 40 -43.81 39.15 33.09
C ALA A 40 -45.30 38.88 33.33
N GLN A 41 -45.69 37.61 33.46
CA GLN A 41 -47.07 37.20 33.76
C GLN A 41 -47.51 37.70 35.15
N LEU A 42 -46.69 37.52 36.19
CA LEU A 42 -47.01 37.98 37.55
C LEU A 42 -47.16 39.50 37.57
N ARG A 43 -46.24 40.24 36.90
CA ARG A 43 -46.33 41.69 36.83
C ARG A 43 -47.61 42.17 36.12
N ALA A 44 -47.92 41.57 34.99
CA ALA A 44 -49.13 41.90 34.22
C ALA A 44 -50.43 41.53 34.91
N SER A 45 -50.40 40.61 35.87
CA SER A 45 -51.59 40.22 36.65
C SER A 45 -51.87 41.12 37.83
N ALA A 46 -50.92 41.96 38.27
CA ALA A 46 -51.07 42.82 39.48
C ALA A 46 -52.27 43.77 39.41
N PRO A 47 -52.49 44.51 38.30
CA PRO A 47 -53.59 45.47 38.22
C PRO A 47 -54.99 44.77 38.30
N ALA A 48 -55.09 43.51 37.89
CA ALA A 48 -56.35 42.76 37.97
C ALA A 48 -56.58 42.10 39.33
N VAL A 49 -55.50 41.81 40.09
CA VAL A 49 -55.57 41.13 41.39
C VAL A 49 -55.80 42.13 42.54
N ILE A 50 -55.17 43.31 42.51
CA ILE A 50 -55.24 44.32 43.55
C ILE A 50 -56.67 44.74 43.90
N PRO A 51 -57.57 45.09 42.94
CA PRO A 51 -58.95 45.46 43.24
C PRO A 51 -59.72 44.34 43.91
N SER A 52 -59.44 43.10 43.57
CA SER A 52 -60.11 41.93 44.18
C SER A 52 -59.69 41.71 45.64
N LEU A 53 -58.40 41.94 45.95
CA LEU A 53 -57.89 41.89 47.31
C LEU A 53 -58.37 43.05 48.16
N ALA A 54 -58.35 44.28 47.64
CA ALA A 54 -58.82 45.47 48.30
C ALA A 54 -60.30 45.32 48.70
N ARG A 55 -61.15 44.83 47.81
CA ARG A 55 -62.56 44.55 48.05
C ARG A 55 -62.76 43.51 49.17
N LYS A 56 -61.91 42.48 49.20
CA LYS A 56 -61.93 41.45 50.24
C LYS A 56 -61.52 41.98 51.62
N ALA A 57 -60.59 42.91 51.58
CA ALA A 57 -60.03 43.62 52.73
C ALA A 57 -61.05 44.68 53.31
N GLY A 58 -62.02 45.09 52.53
CA GLY A 58 -62.94 46.22 52.94
C GLY A 58 -62.17 47.61 52.85
N VAL A 59 -61.08 47.68 52.08
CA VAL A 59 -60.32 48.92 51.96
C VAL A 59 -60.82 49.65 50.67
N PRO A 60 -61.10 50.98 50.79
CA PRO A 60 -61.45 51.81 49.65
C PRO A 60 -60.39 51.74 48.60
N TYR A 61 -60.73 51.38 47.37
CA TYR A 61 -59.78 51.32 46.25
C TYR A 61 -60.14 52.44 45.27
N ASP A 62 -59.17 53.35 45.03
CA ASP A 62 -59.28 54.42 44.04
C ASP A 62 -58.70 53.91 42.69
N ASP A 63 -59.61 53.68 41.73
CA ASP A 63 -59.25 53.18 40.39
C ASP A 63 -58.75 54.30 39.47
N GLY A 64 -58.66 55.54 39.95
CA GLY A 64 -58.13 56.67 39.17
C GLY A 64 -58.96 57.04 37.95
N GLU A 65 -60.21 56.49 37.80
CA GLU A 65 -61.18 57.02 36.82
C GLU A 65 -61.70 58.37 37.26
N HIS A 66 -60.95 59.41 36.93
CA HIS A 66 -61.42 60.81 37.10
C HIS A 66 -62.59 61.08 36.17
N ASP A 67 -63.71 61.55 36.81
CA ASP A 67 -64.86 62.21 36.25
C ASP A 67 -64.60 62.89 34.91
N HIS A 68 -65.27 62.44 33.89
CA HIS A 68 -65.57 63.28 32.75
C HIS A 68 -66.67 64.28 33.11
N PRO A 69 -66.39 65.55 33.18
CA PRO A 69 -67.44 66.57 33.44
C PRO A 69 -68.33 66.75 32.25
N GLY A 70 -69.61 66.50 32.46
CA GLY A 70 -70.65 67.20 31.75
C GLY A 70 -71.07 66.79 30.38
N GLY A 71 -72.03 65.90 30.26
CA GLY A 71 -73.00 65.80 29.16
C GLY A 71 -74.45 65.89 29.70
N PRO A 72 -75.37 66.63 29.02
CA PRO A 72 -76.65 67.06 29.59
C PRO A 72 -77.68 65.95 29.75
N ASP A 73 -78.36 66.13 30.85
CA ASP A 73 -79.65 65.63 31.30
C ASP A 73 -80.58 65.06 30.24
N HIS A 74 -80.92 63.79 30.24
CA HIS A 74 -82.16 63.20 29.65
C HIS A 74 -82.70 62.13 30.57
N GLY A 75 -83.80 62.40 31.04
CA GLY A 75 -84.91 61.85 31.75
C GLY A 75 -85.00 60.34 32.13
N PRO A 76 -85.85 60.04 33.11
CA PRO A 76 -85.89 58.70 33.75
C PRO A 76 -86.76 57.73 32.91
N GLY A 77 -86.22 56.61 32.53
CA GLY A 77 -86.92 55.53 31.86
C GLY A 77 -86.15 54.23 31.72
N GLY A 78 -86.45 53.33 32.66
CA GLY A 78 -86.68 51.93 32.40
C GLY A 78 -85.54 51.01 31.88
N GLY A 79 -85.30 50.00 32.58
CA GLY A 79 -84.71 48.78 32.00
C GLY A 79 -83.38 48.36 32.63
N ARG A 80 -83.42 47.59 33.68
CA ARG A 80 -82.34 46.73 34.08
C ARG A 80 -82.16 45.65 33.03
N ASP A 81 -81.39 46.01 32.00
CA ASP A 81 -80.87 44.98 31.11
C ASP A 81 -79.58 44.38 31.78
N GLY A 82 -79.78 43.17 32.30
CA GLY A 82 -78.69 42.31 32.81
C GLY A 82 -77.74 41.91 31.71
N ARG A 83 -76.93 42.85 31.25
CA ARG A 83 -75.75 42.44 30.48
C ARG A 83 -74.73 41.83 31.44
N PRO A 84 -74.34 40.55 31.22
CA PRO A 84 -73.25 40.01 31.97
C PRO A 84 -71.97 40.90 31.63
N GLY A 85 -71.42 41.43 32.67
CA GLY A 85 -70.11 42.16 32.53
C GLY A 85 -69.13 41.26 31.75
N PRO A 86 -68.13 41.88 31.08
CA PRO A 86 -67.10 41.10 30.36
C PRO A 86 -66.56 40.01 31.30
N PRO A 87 -66.35 38.81 30.81
CA PRO A 87 -65.83 37.72 31.62
C PRO A 87 -64.56 38.21 32.31
N GLN A 88 -64.63 38.29 33.64
CA GLN A 88 -63.46 38.59 34.44
C GLN A 88 -62.45 37.44 34.20
N VAL A 89 -61.38 37.67 33.40
CA VAL A 89 -60.29 36.79 33.26
C VAL A 89 -59.64 36.71 34.63
N VAL A 90 -59.98 35.69 35.39
CA VAL A 90 -59.37 35.43 36.66
C VAL A 90 -57.87 35.17 36.38
N PRO A 91 -56.98 36.03 36.88
CA PRO A 91 -55.58 35.82 36.60
C PRO A 91 -55.14 34.47 37.15
N LEU A 92 -54.36 33.69 36.41
CA LEU A 92 -53.78 32.40 36.82
C LEU A 92 -52.72 32.57 37.93
N VAL A 93 -53.06 33.25 39.01
CA VAL A 93 -52.21 33.47 40.19
C VAL A 93 -52.62 32.43 41.23
N GLY A 94 -51.71 31.53 41.57
CA GLY A 94 -52.02 30.47 42.54
C GLY A 94 -52.19 30.94 43.96
N TYR A 95 -51.54 32.07 44.31
CA TYR A 95 -51.59 32.72 45.62
C TYR A 95 -51.42 34.21 45.47
N ALA A 96 -52.23 34.98 46.21
CA ALA A 96 -52.08 36.43 46.29
C ALA A 96 -52.45 36.94 47.71
N GLU A 97 -51.73 37.90 48.22
CA GLU A 97 -52.05 38.60 49.48
C GLU A 97 -51.74 40.10 49.35
N LEU A 98 -52.56 40.88 50.09
CA LEU A 98 -52.36 42.29 50.30
C LEU A 98 -51.76 42.50 51.70
N ARG A 99 -50.70 43.22 51.81
CA ARG A 99 -50.04 43.57 53.07
C ARG A 99 -50.10 45.06 53.29
N GLY A 100 -50.46 45.45 54.51
CA GLY A 100 -50.41 46.85 54.95
C GLY A 100 -49.00 47.36 55.16
N ASP A 101 -48.88 48.60 55.38
CA ASP A 101 -47.60 49.32 55.60
C ASP A 101 -46.78 48.76 56.81
N ASP A 102 -47.48 48.16 57.79
CA ASP A 102 -46.90 47.42 58.92
C ASP A 102 -46.46 45.99 58.62
N GLY A 103 -46.66 45.51 57.36
CA GLY A 103 -46.36 44.15 56.93
C GLY A 103 -47.42 43.12 57.33
N THR A 104 -48.54 43.52 57.99
CA THR A 104 -49.61 42.58 58.31
C THR A 104 -50.40 42.17 57.04
N VAL A 105 -50.84 40.92 57.00
CA VAL A 105 -51.69 40.42 55.86
C VAL A 105 -53.10 40.94 56.07
N VAL A 106 -53.54 41.88 55.25
CA VAL A 106 -54.90 42.45 55.24
C VAL A 106 -55.90 41.58 54.54
N ALA A 107 -55.51 40.99 53.42
CA ALA A 107 -56.37 40.05 52.66
C ALA A 107 -55.48 39.04 51.91
N GLY A 108 -55.97 37.83 51.75
CA GLY A 108 -55.27 36.79 50.98
C GLY A 108 -56.29 35.93 50.22
N VAL A 109 -55.89 35.50 49.03
CA VAL A 109 -56.61 34.55 48.15
C VAL A 109 -55.69 33.46 47.73
N ALA A 110 -56.02 32.22 48.05
CA ALA A 110 -55.40 31.02 47.49
C ALA A 110 -56.35 30.39 46.47
N GLN A 111 -55.98 30.32 45.24
CA GLN A 111 -56.86 29.78 44.15
C GLN A 111 -56.68 28.30 43.96
N SER A 112 -55.76 27.66 44.67
CA SER A 112 -55.50 26.22 44.55
C SER A 112 -56.33 25.46 45.59
N SER A 113 -57.02 24.43 45.11
CA SER A 113 -57.67 23.39 45.95
C SER A 113 -56.63 22.52 46.71
N SER A 114 -55.39 22.74 46.48
CA SER A 114 -54.23 22.08 47.12
C SER A 114 -53.75 22.97 48.29
N ALA A 115 -53.64 22.39 49.45
CA ALA A 115 -53.22 23.05 50.69
C ALA A 115 -51.78 23.63 50.72
N ALA A 116 -51.12 23.75 49.56
CA ALA A 116 -49.80 24.25 49.43
C ALA A 116 -49.78 25.76 49.24
N VAL A 117 -49.23 26.48 50.18
CA VAL A 117 -49.01 27.94 50.15
C VAL A 117 -47.52 28.24 50.12
N PRO A 118 -47.13 29.35 49.46
CA PRO A 118 -45.71 29.75 49.43
C PRO A 118 -45.22 30.12 50.84
N ARG A 119 -43.97 29.72 51.15
CA ARG A 119 -43.32 30.15 52.37
C ARG A 119 -42.86 31.60 52.23
N LEU A 120 -43.58 32.52 52.81
CA LEU A 120 -43.32 33.94 52.74
C LEU A 120 -42.70 34.46 54.06
N ALA A 121 -41.80 35.41 53.98
CA ALA A 121 -41.28 36.06 55.17
C ALA A 121 -42.36 36.94 55.81
N ALA A 122 -42.34 37.11 57.17
CA ALA A 122 -43.32 37.93 57.89
C ALA A 122 -43.28 39.38 57.43
N THR A 123 -42.10 39.91 57.10
CA THR A 123 -41.94 41.25 56.54
C THR A 123 -41.31 41.16 55.16
N ILE A 124 -41.94 41.76 54.21
CA ILE A 124 -41.45 41.86 52.81
C ILE A 124 -41.33 43.36 52.50
N SER A 125 -40.13 43.90 52.54
CA SER A 125 -39.86 45.31 52.17
C SER A 125 -39.73 45.37 50.63
N VAL A 126 -40.58 46.17 50.02
CA VAL A 126 -40.50 46.57 48.62
C VAL A 126 -39.98 48.00 48.59
N THR A 127 -38.77 48.21 48.11
CA THR A 127 -38.25 49.55 47.84
C THR A 127 -39.01 50.10 46.64
N SER A 128 -39.51 51.31 46.70
CA SER A 128 -40.31 52.00 45.72
C SER A 128 -39.67 51.84 44.29
N GLY A 129 -40.39 51.17 43.37
CA GLY A 129 -39.96 50.90 42.00
C GLY A 129 -40.61 49.64 41.44
N ASP A 130 -39.88 48.95 40.60
CA ASP A 130 -40.29 47.86 39.74
C ASP A 130 -40.73 46.51 40.38
N GLY A 131 -40.85 46.46 41.73
CA GLY A 131 -41.15 45.23 42.44
C GLY A 131 -39.96 44.22 42.47
N ARG A 132 -40.11 43.17 43.27
CA ARG A 132 -39.04 42.15 43.46
C ARG A 132 -39.56 40.77 43.14
N PHE A 133 -38.74 40.01 42.43
CA PHE A 133 -38.98 38.60 42.10
C PHE A 133 -38.01 37.68 42.82
N TRP A 134 -38.51 36.57 43.38
CA TRP A 134 -37.68 35.50 43.94
C TRP A 134 -38.41 34.18 43.91
N THR A 135 -37.68 33.08 44.15
CA THR A 135 -38.26 31.75 44.22
C THR A 135 -38.17 31.25 45.65
N THR A 136 -39.28 30.76 46.19
CA THR A 136 -39.40 30.21 47.54
C THR A 136 -39.94 28.80 47.54
N GLY A 137 -39.79 28.07 48.67
CA GLY A 137 -40.42 26.77 48.87
C GLY A 137 -41.89 26.90 49.29
N SER A 138 -42.61 25.78 49.36
CA SER A 138 -43.95 25.67 49.94
C SER A 138 -43.87 25.53 51.46
N GLU A 139 -44.88 26.02 52.23
CA GLU A 139 -45.00 25.75 53.65
C GLU A 139 -45.38 24.30 53.95
N SER A 140 -46.25 23.75 53.10
CA SER A 140 -46.69 22.38 53.22
C SER A 140 -46.54 21.64 51.89
N GLY A 141 -45.66 20.59 51.86
CA GLY A 141 -45.45 19.71 50.69
C GLY A 141 -44.32 20.12 49.75
N PRO A 142 -44.01 19.27 48.75
CA PRO A 142 -43.00 19.53 47.77
C PRO A 142 -43.49 20.52 46.72
N GLY A 143 -42.77 21.65 46.55
CA GLY A 143 -43.10 22.64 45.53
C GLY A 143 -42.26 23.90 45.69
N ARG A 144 -42.00 24.57 44.58
CA ARG A 144 -41.42 25.90 44.55
C ARG A 144 -42.37 26.88 43.94
N TRP A 145 -42.30 28.10 44.44
CA TRP A 145 -43.15 29.19 44.00
C TRP A 145 -42.30 30.33 43.50
N ARG A 146 -42.67 30.92 42.36
CA ARG A 146 -42.14 32.19 41.92
C ARG A 146 -43.00 33.29 42.49
N VAL A 147 -42.40 34.18 43.23
CA VAL A 147 -43.07 35.23 43.97
C VAL A 147 -42.73 36.60 43.39
N TYR A 148 -43.69 37.42 43.28
CA TYR A 148 -43.60 38.86 42.99
C TYR A 148 -44.16 39.64 44.17
N ALA A 149 -43.42 40.63 44.62
CA ALA A 149 -43.91 41.66 45.53
C ALA A 149 -43.68 43.04 44.95
N GLY A 150 -44.74 43.83 44.87
CA GLY A 150 -44.71 45.19 44.33
C GLY A 150 -45.66 46.12 45.04
N PRO A 151 -45.55 47.41 44.77
CA PRO A 151 -46.53 48.37 45.35
C PRO A 151 -47.93 48.08 44.87
N ALA A 152 -48.93 48.22 45.75
CA ALA A 152 -50.33 48.05 45.40
C ALA A 152 -50.80 49.38 44.80
N GLU A 153 -50.91 49.46 43.46
CA GLU A 153 -51.42 50.65 42.76
C GLU A 153 -52.84 50.98 43.22
N GLY A 154 -53.08 52.22 43.60
CA GLY A 154 -54.36 52.65 44.18
C GLY A 154 -54.50 52.47 45.69
N LEU A 155 -53.48 51.91 46.37
CA LEU A 155 -53.40 51.74 47.87
C LEU A 155 -52.04 52.19 48.35
N PRO A 156 -51.85 53.47 48.62
CA PRO A 156 -50.56 54.00 49.07
C PRO A 156 -50.07 53.35 50.37
N GLY A 157 -48.84 52.82 50.35
CA GLY A 157 -48.20 52.16 51.50
C GLY A 157 -48.37 50.64 51.48
N ASP A 158 -49.35 50.12 50.77
CA ASP A 158 -49.61 48.70 50.75
C ASP A 158 -48.78 47.96 49.68
N THR A 159 -48.49 46.70 49.98
CA THR A 159 -47.68 45.81 49.09
C THR A 159 -48.57 44.63 48.63
N VAL A 160 -48.65 44.43 47.35
CA VAL A 160 -49.23 43.17 46.77
C VAL A 160 -48.15 42.11 46.65
N VAL A 161 -48.42 40.92 47.17
CA VAL A 161 -47.59 39.74 47.01
C VAL A 161 -48.35 38.68 46.21
N MET A 162 -47.80 38.22 45.11
CA MET A 162 -48.38 37.24 44.25
C MET A 162 -47.42 36.09 44.00
N ALA A 163 -47.93 34.86 43.92
CA ALA A 163 -47.11 33.71 43.70
C ALA A 163 -47.76 32.69 42.75
N VAL A 164 -46.92 32.11 41.90
CA VAL A 164 -47.28 31.05 40.97
C VAL A 164 -46.42 29.83 41.22
N PRO A 165 -46.98 28.60 41.25
CA PRO A 165 -46.19 27.40 41.42
C PRO A 165 -45.34 27.17 40.18
N THR A 166 -44.05 26.81 40.38
CA THR A 166 -43.08 26.54 39.29
C THR A 166 -43.13 25.10 38.77
N THR A 167 -44.19 24.34 39.10
CA THR A 167 -44.35 22.93 38.74
C THR A 167 -44.36 22.70 37.27
N GLU A 168 -45.02 23.58 36.47
CA GLU A 168 -45.03 23.48 35.01
C GLU A 168 -43.64 23.76 34.42
N VAL A 169 -42.93 24.77 34.89
CA VAL A 169 -41.60 25.10 34.45
C VAL A 169 -40.60 23.98 34.78
N THR A 170 -40.66 23.44 36.00
CA THR A 170 -39.83 22.31 36.40
C THR A 170 -40.12 21.03 35.61
N ALA A 171 -41.39 20.78 35.27
CA ALA A 171 -41.79 19.66 34.43
C ALA A 171 -41.31 19.85 33.00
N ALA A 172 -41.40 21.05 32.42
CA ALA A 172 -40.89 21.37 31.09
C ALA A 172 -39.37 21.22 31.03
N LEU A 173 -38.64 21.72 32.00
CA LEU A 173 -37.18 21.57 32.11
C LEU A 173 -36.76 20.10 32.27
N ARG A 174 -37.53 19.32 33.08
CA ARG A 174 -37.26 17.87 33.20
C ARG A 174 -37.50 17.12 31.87
N ARG A 175 -38.54 17.47 31.14
CA ARG A 175 -38.82 16.88 29.81
C ARG A 175 -37.68 17.21 28.84
N LEU A 176 -37.21 18.45 28.84
CA LEU A 176 -36.03 18.87 28.01
C LEU A 176 -34.81 18.03 28.35
N LEU A 177 -34.45 17.88 29.62
CA LEU A 177 -33.28 17.06 30.04
C LEU A 177 -33.42 15.58 29.63
N VAL A 178 -34.65 15.01 29.73
CA VAL A 178 -34.89 13.63 29.30
C VAL A 178 -34.75 13.49 27.79
N LEU A 179 -35.28 14.43 27.03
CA LEU A 179 -35.17 14.42 25.56
C LEU A 179 -33.73 14.60 25.10
N GLU A 180 -33.00 15.59 25.66
CA GLU A 180 -31.58 15.82 25.33
C GLU A 180 -30.70 14.62 25.74
N GLY A 181 -30.92 14.08 26.95
CA GLY A 181 -30.19 12.93 27.45
C GLY A 181 -30.39 11.67 26.61
N SER A 182 -31.68 11.36 26.31
CA SER A 182 -32.02 10.16 25.50
C SER A 182 -31.57 10.29 24.04
N GLY A 183 -31.79 11.48 23.44
CA GLY A 183 -31.31 11.78 22.09
C GLY A 183 -29.80 11.77 21.98
N GLY A 184 -29.11 12.36 22.95
CA GLY A 184 -27.65 12.34 23.05
C GLY A 184 -27.07 10.94 23.21
N ALA A 185 -27.67 10.11 24.09
CA ALA A 185 -27.25 8.72 24.27
C ALA A 185 -27.45 7.87 22.99
N LEU A 186 -28.57 8.03 22.29
CA LEU A 186 -28.82 7.37 21.03
C LEU A 186 -27.79 7.78 19.96
N LEU A 187 -27.54 9.08 19.81
CA LEU A 187 -26.58 9.61 18.86
C LEU A 187 -25.15 9.07 19.13
N LEU A 188 -24.71 9.10 20.39
CA LEU A 188 -23.43 8.55 20.80
C LEU A 188 -23.33 7.03 20.51
N GLY A 189 -24.39 6.28 20.75
CA GLY A 189 -24.47 4.86 20.44
C GLY A 189 -24.33 4.58 18.94
N LEU A 190 -25.04 5.33 18.11
CA LEU A 190 -24.97 5.21 16.65
C LEU A 190 -23.60 5.61 16.12
N LEU A 191 -23.01 6.70 16.62
CA LEU A 191 -21.66 7.13 16.22
C LEU A 191 -20.59 6.13 16.63
N ALA A 192 -20.66 5.59 17.84
CA ALA A 192 -19.72 4.57 18.32
C ALA A 192 -19.84 3.28 17.48
N ALA A 193 -21.04 2.82 17.20
CA ALA A 193 -21.28 1.64 16.36
C ALA A 193 -20.80 1.85 14.91
N GLY A 194 -21.14 3.00 14.33
CA GLY A 194 -20.70 3.37 12.97
C GLY A 194 -19.18 3.47 12.86
N ALA A 195 -18.54 4.18 13.78
CA ALA A 195 -17.08 4.30 13.82
C ALA A 195 -16.41 2.93 14.00
N TRP A 196 -16.94 2.08 14.87
CA TRP A 196 -16.41 0.73 15.09
C TRP A 196 -16.51 -0.13 13.82
N LEU A 197 -17.66 -0.10 13.12
CA LEU A 197 -17.87 -0.83 11.87
C LEU A 197 -16.94 -0.35 10.75
N LEU A 198 -16.79 0.97 10.58
CA LEU A 198 -15.91 1.56 9.58
C LEU A 198 -14.45 1.21 9.83
N LEU A 199 -13.99 1.37 11.09
CA LEU A 199 -12.61 1.03 11.45
C LEU A 199 -12.32 -0.47 11.36
N ARG A 200 -13.30 -1.31 11.68
CA ARG A 200 -13.15 -2.77 11.54
C ARG A 200 -12.96 -3.15 10.08
N ARG A 201 -13.81 -2.65 9.17
CA ARG A 201 -13.71 -2.94 7.73
C ARG A 201 -12.46 -2.33 7.09
N GLY A 202 -12.11 -1.09 7.45
CA GLY A 202 -10.97 -0.39 6.88
C GLY A 202 -9.60 -0.94 7.29
N LEU A 203 -9.48 -1.49 8.52
CA LEU A 203 -8.20 -1.99 9.04
C LEU A 203 -8.03 -3.52 8.95
N GLN A 204 -9.07 -4.27 8.62
CA GLN A 204 -9.01 -5.72 8.46
C GLN A 204 -8.02 -6.14 7.33
N PRO A 205 -7.99 -5.46 6.17
CA PRO A 205 -7.03 -5.79 5.10
C PRO A 205 -5.57 -5.70 5.53
N LEU A 206 -5.22 -4.73 6.39
CA LEU A 206 -3.85 -4.58 6.92
C LEU A 206 -3.42 -5.76 7.81
N GLU A 207 -4.36 -6.35 8.56
CA GLU A 207 -4.09 -7.56 9.36
C GLU A 207 -3.81 -8.77 8.46
N HIS A 208 -4.54 -8.89 7.34
CA HIS A 208 -4.27 -9.93 6.34
C HIS A 208 -2.90 -9.74 5.68
N MET A 209 -2.57 -8.50 5.27
CA MET A 209 -1.24 -8.20 4.71
C MET A 209 -0.11 -8.57 5.67
N ALA A 210 -0.26 -8.29 6.96
CA ALA A 210 0.73 -8.63 7.98
C ALA A 210 0.89 -10.16 8.19
N THR A 211 -0.19 -10.94 7.96
CA THR A 211 -0.11 -12.41 8.00
C THR A 211 0.54 -12.98 6.74
N SER A 212 0.18 -12.52 5.56
CA SER A 212 0.84 -12.92 4.31
C SER A 212 2.33 -12.56 4.30
N ALA A 213 2.70 -11.37 4.82
CA ALA A 213 4.11 -11.00 4.96
C ALA A 213 4.91 -11.96 5.84
N ARG A 214 4.32 -12.51 6.91
CA ARG A 214 4.99 -13.53 7.74
C ARG A 214 5.15 -14.87 7.02
N SER A 215 4.18 -15.28 6.23
CA SER A 215 4.27 -16.49 5.40
C SER A 215 5.37 -16.36 4.33
N ILE A 216 5.48 -15.19 3.70
CA ILE A 216 6.53 -14.87 2.72
C ILE A 216 7.92 -14.94 3.37
N THR A 217 8.10 -14.37 4.57
CA THR A 217 9.36 -14.46 5.32
C THR A 217 9.72 -15.87 5.77
N ALA A 218 8.73 -16.77 5.88
CA ALA A 218 8.94 -18.18 6.14
C ALA A 218 9.36 -19.01 4.89
N GLY A 219 9.51 -18.34 3.72
CA GLY A 219 10.02 -18.95 2.49
C GLY A 219 8.97 -19.15 1.38
N ASN A 220 7.72 -18.79 1.60
CA ASN A 220 6.68 -18.91 0.58
C ASN A 220 6.57 -17.62 -0.26
N LEU A 221 7.53 -17.41 -1.17
CA LEU A 221 7.60 -16.22 -2.03
C LEU A 221 6.49 -16.15 -3.10
N SER A 222 5.85 -17.29 -3.42
CA SER A 222 4.76 -17.34 -4.40
C SER A 222 3.42 -16.87 -3.83
N GLU A 223 3.30 -16.70 -2.51
CA GLU A 223 2.11 -16.12 -1.89
C GLU A 223 2.00 -14.64 -2.24
N ARG A 224 0.78 -14.20 -2.53
CA ARG A 224 0.50 -12.80 -2.87
C ARG A 224 -0.33 -12.14 -1.79
N VAL A 225 -0.05 -10.86 -1.59
CA VAL A 225 -0.74 -10.02 -0.61
C VAL A 225 -2.09 -9.59 -1.18
N SER A 226 -3.15 -9.70 -0.36
CA SER A 226 -4.51 -9.26 -0.70
C SER A 226 -5.00 -8.27 0.36
N PRO A 227 -5.77 -7.21 -0.01
CA PRO A 227 -6.23 -6.88 -1.35
C PRO A 227 -5.14 -6.20 -2.21
N SER A 228 -5.20 -6.42 -3.52
CA SER A 228 -4.32 -5.80 -4.52
C SER A 228 -5.12 -5.08 -5.62
N GLU A 229 -6.27 -4.53 -5.26
CA GLU A 229 -7.11 -3.75 -6.17
C GLU A 229 -6.74 -2.26 -6.06
N GLY A 230 -6.45 -1.60 -7.19
CA GLY A 230 -5.97 -0.22 -7.24
C GLY A 230 -6.97 0.88 -6.82
N ARG A 231 -8.15 0.50 -6.27
CA ARG A 231 -9.22 1.42 -5.88
C ARG A 231 -9.11 2.00 -4.47
N SER A 232 -8.24 1.49 -3.63
CA SER A 232 -7.99 1.97 -2.26
C SER A 232 -6.50 2.11 -2.02
N GLU A 233 -6.09 2.95 -1.07
CA GLU A 233 -4.69 3.15 -0.67
C GLU A 233 -4.05 1.83 -0.21
N VAL A 234 -4.82 1.01 0.49
CA VAL A 234 -4.37 -0.33 0.94
C VAL A 234 -4.20 -1.27 -0.25
N GLY A 235 -5.10 -1.21 -1.23
CA GLY A 235 -5.00 -2.00 -2.46
C GLY A 235 -3.81 -1.58 -3.33
N GLN A 236 -3.51 -0.28 -3.43
CA GLN A 236 -2.31 0.23 -4.11
C GLN A 236 -1.02 -0.25 -3.44
N LEU A 237 -0.97 -0.24 -2.08
CA LEU A 237 0.14 -0.80 -1.33
C LEU A 237 0.31 -2.31 -1.60
N GLY A 238 -0.80 -3.06 -1.64
CA GLY A 238 -0.80 -4.48 -1.99
C GLY A 238 -0.25 -4.75 -3.39
N LEU A 239 -0.62 -3.92 -4.37
CA LEU A 239 -0.10 -3.99 -5.74
C LEU A 239 1.41 -3.74 -5.80
N ALA A 240 1.90 -2.66 -5.18
CA ALA A 240 3.32 -2.34 -5.13
C ALA A 240 4.14 -3.46 -4.45
N LEU A 241 3.62 -4.03 -3.35
CA LEU A 241 4.26 -5.14 -2.66
C LEU A 241 4.31 -6.40 -3.52
N ASN A 242 3.23 -6.73 -4.24
CA ASN A 242 3.19 -7.88 -5.15
C ASN A 242 4.14 -7.71 -6.35
N THR A 243 4.32 -6.50 -6.87
CA THR A 243 5.31 -6.21 -7.91
C THR A 243 6.72 -6.46 -7.39
N MET A 244 7.06 -5.93 -6.21
CA MET A 244 8.37 -6.16 -5.57
C MET A 244 8.63 -7.66 -5.31
N LEU A 245 7.61 -8.41 -4.85
CA LEU A 245 7.71 -9.85 -4.64
C LEU A 245 7.96 -10.60 -5.96
N GLY A 246 7.32 -10.18 -7.05
CA GLY A 246 7.57 -10.75 -8.38
C GLY A 246 9.01 -10.55 -8.86
N GLU A 247 9.57 -9.36 -8.65
CA GLU A 247 10.97 -9.06 -8.98
C GLU A 247 11.95 -9.89 -8.14
N LEU A 248 11.68 -10.02 -6.83
CA LEU A 248 12.47 -10.86 -5.93
C LEU A 248 12.42 -12.34 -6.31
N GLU A 249 11.23 -12.88 -6.61
CA GLU A 249 11.06 -14.25 -7.05
C GLU A 249 11.82 -14.52 -8.36
N GLY A 250 11.75 -13.57 -9.31
CA GLY A 250 12.53 -13.61 -10.55
C GLY A 250 14.05 -13.63 -10.30
N ALA A 251 14.53 -12.75 -9.41
CA ALA A 251 15.94 -12.68 -9.06
C ALA A 251 16.45 -13.97 -8.36
N PHE A 252 15.65 -14.56 -7.47
CA PHE A 252 15.99 -15.85 -6.84
C PHE A 252 16.01 -17.00 -7.85
N ALA A 253 15.02 -17.06 -8.75
CA ALA A 253 14.97 -18.08 -9.80
C ALA A 253 16.17 -17.97 -10.76
N GLU A 254 16.60 -16.77 -11.11
CA GLU A 254 17.78 -16.55 -11.94
C GLU A 254 19.08 -16.94 -11.19
N ARG A 255 19.19 -16.59 -9.91
CA ARG A 255 20.31 -17.03 -9.07
C ARG A 255 20.40 -18.54 -8.98
N ASP A 256 19.27 -19.23 -8.73
CA ASP A 256 19.24 -20.69 -8.63
C ASP A 256 19.63 -21.36 -9.96
N ARG A 257 19.18 -20.82 -11.09
CA ARG A 257 19.59 -21.29 -12.41
C ARG A 257 21.08 -21.13 -12.64
N THR A 258 21.63 -19.98 -12.24
CA THR A 258 23.07 -19.70 -12.35
C THR A 258 23.89 -20.63 -11.46
N GLU A 259 23.44 -20.90 -10.24
CA GLU A 259 24.08 -21.83 -9.32
C GLU A 259 24.05 -23.28 -9.86
N GLN A 260 22.91 -23.71 -10.43
CA GLN A 260 22.79 -25.02 -11.06
C GLN A 260 23.72 -25.16 -12.26
N ARG A 261 23.79 -24.15 -13.15
CA ARG A 261 24.71 -24.14 -14.29
C ARG A 261 26.18 -24.23 -13.82
N LEU A 262 26.53 -23.50 -12.76
CA LEU A 262 27.88 -23.54 -12.19
C LEU A 262 28.20 -24.91 -11.60
N ARG A 263 27.27 -25.52 -10.86
CA ARG A 263 27.47 -26.89 -10.31
C ARG A 263 27.67 -27.92 -11.42
N GLN A 264 26.84 -27.85 -12.48
CA GLN A 264 26.99 -28.73 -13.62
C GLN A 264 28.34 -28.53 -14.30
N PHE A 265 28.72 -27.30 -14.58
CA PHE A 265 30.03 -26.97 -15.16
C PHE A 265 31.21 -27.52 -14.36
N LEU A 266 31.19 -27.38 -13.03
CA LEU A 266 32.23 -27.90 -12.14
C LEU A 266 32.28 -29.44 -12.13
N ALA A 267 31.11 -30.10 -12.20
CA ALA A 267 31.02 -31.54 -12.27
C ALA A 267 31.63 -32.06 -13.60
N ASP A 268 31.23 -31.48 -14.74
CA ASP A 268 31.69 -31.88 -16.06
C ASP A 268 33.18 -31.61 -16.22
N ALA A 269 33.66 -30.43 -15.81
CA ALA A 269 35.10 -30.12 -15.82
C ALA A 269 35.93 -31.09 -14.96
N SER A 270 35.36 -31.50 -13.80
CA SER A 270 36.05 -32.48 -12.93
C SER A 270 36.16 -33.84 -13.59
N HIS A 271 35.14 -34.27 -14.32
CA HIS A 271 35.16 -35.53 -15.08
C HIS A 271 36.17 -35.49 -16.21
N GLU A 272 36.18 -34.41 -17.01
CA GLU A 272 37.06 -34.26 -18.18
C GLU A 272 38.55 -34.06 -17.75
N LEU A 273 38.84 -33.52 -16.59
CA LEU A 273 40.17 -33.42 -16.04
C LEU A 273 40.65 -34.74 -15.41
N ARG A 274 39.76 -35.55 -14.86
CA ARG A 274 40.14 -36.80 -14.20
C ARG A 274 40.65 -37.84 -15.18
N THR A 275 40.05 -37.94 -16.34
CA THR A 275 40.39 -38.93 -17.39
C THR A 275 41.84 -38.80 -17.84
N PRO A 276 42.33 -37.65 -18.35
CA PRO A 276 43.72 -37.49 -18.75
C PRO A 276 44.69 -37.63 -17.58
N LEU A 277 44.32 -37.17 -16.37
CA LEU A 277 45.17 -37.33 -15.19
C LEU A 277 45.37 -38.83 -14.86
N THR A 278 44.32 -39.65 -14.92
CA THR A 278 44.41 -41.10 -14.73
C THR A 278 45.28 -41.76 -15.79
N SER A 279 45.19 -41.31 -17.06
CA SER A 279 46.03 -41.78 -18.14
C SER A 279 47.53 -41.44 -17.89
N ILE A 280 47.83 -40.21 -17.52
CA ILE A 280 49.17 -39.80 -17.16
C ILE A 280 49.72 -40.63 -16.00
N GLN A 281 48.95 -40.84 -14.95
CA GLN A 281 49.33 -41.68 -13.81
C GLN A 281 49.64 -43.12 -14.24
N GLY A 282 48.78 -43.70 -15.06
CA GLY A 282 48.96 -45.06 -15.63
C GLY A 282 50.21 -45.18 -16.46
N PHE A 283 50.45 -44.21 -17.37
CA PHE A 283 51.69 -44.19 -18.19
C PHE A 283 52.94 -43.96 -17.33
N ALA A 284 52.88 -43.10 -16.33
CA ALA A 284 54.01 -42.88 -15.41
C ALA A 284 54.33 -44.15 -14.57
N GLU A 285 53.28 -44.91 -14.18
CA GLU A 285 53.48 -46.17 -13.49
C GLU A 285 54.10 -47.26 -14.42
N LEU A 286 53.63 -47.36 -15.67
CA LEU A 286 54.22 -48.20 -16.70
C LEU A 286 55.71 -47.84 -16.97
N PHE A 287 56.01 -46.54 -17.03
CA PHE A 287 57.36 -46.06 -17.19
C PHE A 287 58.27 -46.51 -16.03
N ARG A 288 57.80 -46.37 -14.81
CA ARG A 288 58.55 -46.81 -13.60
C ARG A 288 58.77 -48.32 -13.58
N LEU A 289 57.71 -49.11 -13.87
CA LEU A 289 57.83 -50.57 -13.90
C LEU A 289 58.75 -51.07 -15.04
N GLY A 290 58.78 -50.33 -16.18
CA GLY A 290 59.69 -50.62 -17.29
C GLY A 290 61.15 -50.23 -17.00
N ALA A 291 61.36 -49.14 -16.27
CA ALA A 291 62.68 -48.66 -15.84
C ALA A 291 63.38 -49.58 -14.82
N ASP A 292 62.58 -50.24 -13.95
CA ASP A 292 63.11 -51.10 -12.87
C ASP A 292 63.48 -52.51 -13.34
N ARG A 293 63.18 -52.90 -14.59
CA ARG A 293 63.46 -54.25 -15.13
C ARG A 293 64.57 -54.19 -16.17
N GLU A 294 65.79 -54.53 -15.78
CA GLU A 294 66.88 -54.84 -16.74
C GLU A 294 66.44 -56.03 -17.60
N GLY A 295 66.11 -55.76 -18.87
CA GLY A 295 65.77 -56.79 -19.88
C GLY A 295 64.27 -56.91 -20.24
N ALA A 296 63.44 -55.98 -19.94
CA ALA A 296 62.03 -55.95 -20.35
C ALA A 296 61.94 -55.72 -21.88
N GLN A 297 61.98 -56.79 -22.64
CA GLN A 297 61.62 -56.77 -24.08
C GLN A 297 60.09 -56.48 -24.17
N GLY A 298 59.72 -55.27 -24.54
CA GLY A 298 58.34 -54.89 -24.86
C GLY A 298 57.81 -53.59 -24.34
N VAL A 299 58.52 -52.85 -23.51
CA VAL A 299 58.11 -51.51 -23.06
C VAL A 299 58.90 -50.44 -23.78
N ASP A 300 58.26 -49.70 -24.71
CA ASP A 300 58.86 -48.59 -25.44
C ASP A 300 58.75 -47.30 -24.59
N LEU A 301 59.81 -47.03 -23.74
CA LEU A 301 59.87 -45.88 -22.85
C LEU A 301 59.69 -44.54 -23.60
N PRO A 302 60.29 -44.29 -24.78
CA PRO A 302 60.01 -43.12 -25.59
C PRO A 302 58.52 -42.94 -25.96
N VAL A 303 57.83 -44.02 -26.27
CA VAL A 303 56.40 -43.97 -26.57
C VAL A 303 55.59 -43.58 -25.34
N ILE A 304 55.89 -44.12 -24.15
CA ILE A 304 55.23 -43.78 -22.90
C ILE A 304 55.44 -42.29 -22.58
N MET A 305 56.68 -41.80 -22.66
CA MET A 305 56.96 -40.37 -22.39
C MET A 305 56.24 -39.46 -23.36
N ARG A 306 56.21 -39.79 -24.64
CA ARG A 306 55.43 -39.04 -25.64
C ARG A 306 53.96 -39.02 -25.30
N ARG A 307 53.38 -40.13 -24.85
CA ARG A 307 51.96 -40.20 -24.40
C ARG A 307 51.69 -39.29 -23.18
N ILE A 308 52.62 -39.24 -22.21
CA ILE A 308 52.52 -38.33 -21.07
C ILE A 308 52.55 -36.88 -21.54
N GLU A 309 53.47 -36.55 -22.45
CA GLU A 309 53.59 -35.20 -23.03
C GLU A 309 52.34 -34.78 -23.79
N GLU A 310 51.82 -35.67 -24.65
CA GLU A 310 50.59 -35.45 -25.41
C GLU A 310 49.40 -35.20 -24.49
N GLU A 311 49.24 -36.00 -23.41
CA GLU A 311 48.12 -35.88 -22.47
C GLU A 311 48.28 -34.62 -21.58
N SER A 312 49.51 -34.25 -21.22
CA SER A 312 49.80 -33.02 -20.48
C SER A 312 49.47 -31.78 -21.34
N ALA A 313 49.83 -31.76 -22.60
CA ALA A 313 49.52 -30.70 -23.55
C ALA A 313 47.99 -30.57 -23.73
N ARG A 314 47.28 -31.69 -23.80
CA ARG A 314 45.81 -31.74 -23.88
C ARG A 314 45.19 -31.15 -22.63
N MET A 315 45.64 -31.50 -21.42
CA MET A 315 45.18 -30.92 -20.18
C MET A 315 45.37 -29.40 -20.14
N LYS A 316 46.53 -28.90 -20.61
CA LYS A 316 46.79 -27.47 -20.69
C LYS A 316 45.72 -26.77 -21.55
N THR A 317 45.46 -27.27 -22.74
CA THR A 317 44.43 -26.72 -23.64
C THR A 317 43.07 -26.74 -23.01
N LEU A 318 42.68 -27.87 -22.37
CA LEU A 318 41.40 -27.98 -21.67
C LEU A 318 41.25 -26.92 -20.58
N VAL A 319 42.30 -26.69 -19.76
CA VAL A 319 42.27 -25.66 -18.71
C VAL A 319 42.13 -24.24 -19.31
N GLU A 320 42.87 -23.96 -20.39
CA GLU A 320 42.80 -22.67 -21.10
C GLU A 320 41.36 -22.45 -21.67
N GLU A 321 40.75 -23.46 -22.28
CA GLU A 321 39.38 -23.42 -22.79
C GLU A 321 38.32 -23.19 -21.66
N LEU A 322 38.48 -23.89 -20.52
CA LEU A 322 37.62 -23.70 -19.34
C LEU A 322 37.75 -22.28 -18.77
N LEU A 323 38.98 -21.74 -18.66
CA LEU A 323 39.20 -20.38 -18.20
C LEU A 323 38.62 -19.34 -19.16
N LEU A 324 38.71 -19.58 -20.47
CA LEU A 324 38.09 -18.71 -21.48
C LEU A 324 36.55 -18.73 -21.33
N LEU A 325 35.89 -19.89 -21.24
CA LEU A 325 34.48 -20.00 -21.04
C LEU A 325 34.00 -19.32 -19.75
N ALA A 326 34.74 -19.47 -18.65
CA ALA A 326 34.46 -18.79 -17.39
C ALA A 326 34.55 -17.25 -17.48
N ARG A 327 35.42 -16.72 -18.35
CA ARG A 327 35.58 -15.28 -18.65
C ARG A 327 34.43 -14.78 -19.52
N LEU A 328 34.06 -15.54 -20.56
CA LEU A 328 32.95 -15.22 -21.47
C LEU A 328 31.61 -15.13 -20.70
N ASP A 329 31.42 -15.98 -19.69
CA ASP A 329 30.21 -15.94 -18.81
C ASP A 329 30.14 -14.68 -17.92
N GLN A 330 31.26 -13.98 -17.66
CA GLN A 330 31.29 -12.82 -16.73
C GLN A 330 30.95 -11.48 -17.39
N ALA A 331 30.59 -11.44 -18.67
CA ALA A 331 30.22 -10.22 -19.42
C ALA A 331 31.11 -9.00 -19.12
N ARG A 332 32.44 -9.17 -19.03
CA ARG A 332 33.36 -8.05 -18.83
C ARG A 332 33.52 -7.25 -20.11
N PRO A 333 33.58 -5.91 -20.04
CA PRO A 333 33.89 -5.10 -21.20
C PRO A 333 35.27 -5.50 -21.76
N VAL A 334 35.28 -5.97 -22.99
CA VAL A 334 36.47 -6.32 -23.71
C VAL A 334 36.89 -5.14 -24.57
N GLU A 335 38.21 -4.89 -24.67
CA GLU A 335 38.73 -3.86 -25.58
C GLU A 335 38.39 -4.26 -27.02
N ARG A 336 37.63 -3.43 -27.72
CA ARG A 336 37.17 -3.68 -29.06
C ARG A 336 37.95 -2.85 -30.05
N VAL A 337 38.60 -3.53 -30.98
CA VAL A 337 39.30 -2.92 -32.07
C VAL A 337 38.67 -3.29 -33.41
N PRO A 338 38.89 -2.52 -34.48
CA PRO A 338 38.48 -2.96 -35.82
C PRO A 338 39.23 -4.24 -36.19
N VAL A 339 38.51 -5.30 -36.52
CA VAL A 339 39.04 -6.61 -36.90
C VAL A 339 38.40 -7.02 -38.23
N ASP A 340 39.27 -7.32 -39.20
CA ASP A 340 38.85 -7.87 -40.49
C ASP A 340 38.76 -9.39 -40.39
N LEU A 341 37.50 -9.92 -40.44
CA LEU A 341 37.24 -11.37 -40.39
C LEU A 341 37.65 -12.10 -41.65
N ALA A 342 37.75 -11.43 -42.82
CA ALA A 342 38.26 -12.01 -44.03
C ALA A 342 39.77 -12.37 -43.88
N VAL A 343 40.52 -11.51 -43.22
CA VAL A 343 41.95 -11.78 -42.90
C VAL A 343 42.06 -12.95 -41.93
N LEU A 344 41.26 -12.97 -40.87
CA LEU A 344 41.27 -14.07 -39.88
C LEU A 344 40.87 -15.41 -40.52
N ALA A 345 39.88 -15.40 -41.44
CA ALA A 345 39.53 -16.59 -42.20
C ALA A 345 40.63 -17.07 -43.14
N ALA A 346 41.35 -16.13 -43.78
CA ALA A 346 42.52 -16.46 -44.62
C ALA A 346 43.67 -17.08 -43.82
N ASP A 347 43.99 -16.47 -42.62
CA ASP A 347 44.96 -17.04 -41.69
C ASP A 347 44.58 -18.47 -41.29
N ALA A 348 43.33 -18.71 -40.93
CA ALA A 348 42.83 -20.02 -40.50
C ALA A 348 42.82 -21.05 -41.64
N CYS A 349 42.54 -20.65 -42.89
CA CYS A 349 42.72 -21.49 -44.08
C CYS A 349 44.18 -21.88 -44.30
N SER A 350 45.10 -20.94 -44.14
CA SER A 350 46.53 -21.21 -44.26
C SER A 350 47.02 -22.20 -43.21
N ASP A 351 46.59 -22.04 -41.95
CA ASP A 351 46.88 -22.96 -40.86
C ASP A 351 46.32 -24.37 -41.13
N ALA A 352 45.11 -24.46 -41.70
CA ALA A 352 44.46 -25.73 -42.07
C ALA A 352 45.22 -26.45 -43.19
N VAL A 353 45.67 -25.74 -44.24
CA VAL A 353 46.51 -26.29 -45.30
C VAL A 353 47.83 -26.80 -44.79
N ALA A 354 48.45 -26.08 -43.85
CA ALA A 354 49.71 -26.51 -43.21
C ALA A 354 49.53 -27.79 -42.37
N ALA A 355 48.37 -27.89 -41.65
CA ALA A 355 48.04 -29.03 -40.80
C ALA A 355 47.59 -30.30 -41.61
N ALA A 356 46.99 -30.09 -42.77
CA ALA A 356 46.47 -31.17 -43.64
C ALA A 356 46.71 -30.84 -45.12
N PRO A 357 47.95 -31.02 -45.64
CA PRO A 357 48.33 -30.59 -47.00
C PRO A 357 47.52 -31.28 -48.15
N ASP A 358 47.05 -32.46 -47.89
CA ASP A 358 46.27 -33.25 -48.88
C ASP A 358 44.77 -32.85 -48.93
N ARG A 359 44.34 -31.90 -48.12
CA ARG A 359 42.96 -31.47 -48.01
C ARG A 359 42.68 -30.22 -48.85
N PRO A 360 41.72 -30.24 -49.76
CA PRO A 360 41.30 -29.04 -50.48
C PRO A 360 40.62 -28.05 -49.51
N VAL A 361 41.19 -26.85 -49.37
CA VAL A 361 40.61 -25.74 -48.59
C VAL A 361 40.38 -24.56 -49.52
N SER A 362 39.16 -24.06 -49.59
CA SER A 362 38.79 -22.88 -50.37
C SER A 362 38.32 -21.76 -49.50
N LEU A 363 38.64 -20.52 -49.89
CA LEU A 363 38.20 -19.31 -49.24
C LEU A 363 37.41 -18.42 -50.19
N ASP A 364 36.20 -18.02 -49.81
CA ASP A 364 35.39 -17.05 -50.51
C ASP A 364 35.17 -15.80 -49.58
N ALA A 365 36.05 -14.83 -49.75
CA ALA A 365 36.02 -13.57 -49.01
C ALA A 365 36.29 -12.39 -49.99
N PRO A 366 35.26 -11.99 -50.75
CA PRO A 366 35.41 -11.07 -51.89
C PRO A 366 35.73 -9.62 -51.44
N GLU A 367 35.40 -9.27 -50.21
CA GLU A 367 35.57 -7.95 -49.66
C GLU A 367 36.01 -7.98 -48.18
N PRO A 368 36.63 -6.90 -47.64
CA PRO A 368 36.92 -6.79 -46.22
C PRO A 368 35.66 -6.88 -45.34
N ALA A 369 35.72 -7.72 -44.33
CA ALA A 369 34.60 -7.96 -43.43
C ALA A 369 34.92 -7.48 -42.01
N VAL A 370 34.90 -6.15 -41.83
CA VAL A 370 35.41 -5.49 -40.60
C VAL A 370 34.27 -5.31 -39.55
N ILE A 371 34.55 -5.77 -38.33
CA ILE A 371 33.68 -5.53 -37.15
C ILE A 371 34.53 -4.95 -36.01
N LEU A 372 33.84 -4.41 -34.99
CA LEU A 372 34.47 -4.03 -33.72
C LEU A 372 34.45 -5.25 -32.79
N GLY A 373 35.62 -5.76 -32.39
CA GLY A 373 35.69 -6.94 -31.54
C GLY A 373 37.09 -7.23 -30.98
N ASP A 374 37.16 -8.28 -30.17
CA ASP A 374 38.42 -8.83 -29.68
C ASP A 374 39.03 -9.74 -30.73
N ARG A 375 40.19 -9.31 -31.26
CA ARG A 375 40.90 -10.05 -32.32
C ARG A 375 41.29 -11.45 -31.87
N HIS A 376 41.68 -11.63 -30.59
CA HIS A 376 42.11 -12.92 -30.10
C HIS A 376 40.93 -13.91 -29.99
N HIS A 377 39.81 -13.46 -29.41
CA HIS A 377 38.63 -14.27 -29.30
C HIS A 377 38.04 -14.62 -30.68
N LEU A 378 37.95 -13.66 -31.61
CA LEU A 378 37.47 -13.92 -32.96
C LEU A 378 38.35 -14.92 -33.76
N ARG A 379 39.69 -14.79 -33.62
CA ARG A 379 40.65 -15.78 -34.17
C ARG A 379 40.37 -17.16 -33.58
N GLN A 380 40.21 -17.26 -32.24
CA GLN A 380 39.91 -18.52 -31.55
C GLN A 380 38.59 -19.17 -32.05
N ALA A 381 37.55 -18.36 -32.26
CA ALA A 381 36.28 -18.87 -32.79
C ALA A 381 36.44 -19.49 -34.17
N ILE A 382 37.11 -18.79 -35.11
CA ILE A 382 37.34 -19.30 -36.47
C ILE A 382 38.23 -20.54 -36.43
N ALA A 383 39.30 -20.53 -35.63
CA ALA A 383 40.21 -21.66 -35.44
C ALA A 383 39.46 -22.91 -34.92
N ASN A 384 38.54 -22.71 -33.93
CA ASN A 384 37.72 -23.80 -33.40
C ASN A 384 36.79 -24.40 -34.49
N LEU A 385 36.13 -23.55 -35.29
CA LEU A 385 35.35 -24.02 -36.44
C LEU A 385 36.15 -24.86 -37.44
N MET A 386 37.36 -24.36 -37.80
CA MET A 386 38.27 -25.06 -38.72
C MET A 386 38.74 -26.39 -38.13
N THR A 387 39.18 -26.37 -36.84
CA THR A 387 39.63 -27.59 -36.17
C THR A 387 38.52 -28.64 -36.07
N ASN A 388 37.30 -28.19 -35.80
CA ASN A 388 36.13 -29.07 -35.78
C ASN A 388 35.92 -29.75 -37.14
N ALA A 389 35.93 -28.98 -38.23
CA ALA A 389 35.77 -29.52 -39.60
C ALA A 389 36.94 -30.47 -39.98
N LEU A 390 38.16 -30.13 -39.62
CA LEU A 390 39.34 -30.99 -39.86
C LEU A 390 39.27 -32.33 -39.13
N ARG A 391 38.75 -32.32 -37.91
CA ARG A 391 38.71 -33.47 -37.01
C ARG A 391 37.59 -34.43 -37.29
N HIS A 392 36.41 -33.90 -37.63
CA HIS A 392 35.16 -34.70 -37.75
C HIS A 392 34.87 -35.16 -39.18
N THR A 393 35.75 -34.85 -40.11
CA THR A 393 35.62 -35.32 -41.51
C THR A 393 36.83 -36.17 -41.96
N PRO A 394 36.63 -37.15 -42.81
CA PRO A 394 37.72 -38.00 -43.36
C PRO A 394 38.83 -37.18 -43.99
N ALA A 395 40.08 -37.72 -44.00
CA ALA A 395 41.19 -37.11 -44.71
C ALA A 395 40.87 -36.90 -46.20
N GLY A 396 41.30 -35.75 -46.75
CA GLY A 396 41.01 -35.40 -48.15
C GLY A 396 39.62 -34.79 -48.41
N THR A 397 38.72 -34.73 -47.41
CA THR A 397 37.41 -34.07 -47.55
C THR A 397 37.54 -32.57 -47.75
N PRO A 398 36.93 -31.95 -48.79
CA PRO A 398 37.03 -30.52 -49.02
C PRO A 398 36.43 -29.69 -47.86
N LEU A 399 37.04 -28.51 -47.62
CA LEU A 399 36.53 -27.50 -46.69
C LEU A 399 36.32 -26.18 -47.42
N GLU A 400 35.15 -25.59 -47.23
CA GLU A 400 34.81 -24.27 -47.78
C GLU A 400 34.64 -23.27 -46.64
N VAL A 401 35.36 -22.18 -46.74
CA VAL A 401 35.29 -21.06 -45.77
C VAL A 401 34.76 -19.85 -46.52
N SER A 402 33.84 -19.14 -45.91
CA SER A 402 33.37 -17.87 -46.47
C SER A 402 33.32 -16.80 -45.39
N ALA A 403 33.67 -15.55 -45.76
CA ALA A 403 33.50 -14.36 -44.93
C ALA A 403 32.82 -13.29 -45.78
N ARG A 404 31.60 -12.93 -45.45
CA ARG A 404 30.75 -12.00 -46.22
C ARG A 404 30.09 -10.97 -45.38
N VAL A 405 29.95 -9.75 -45.92
CA VAL A 405 29.13 -8.71 -45.34
C VAL A 405 27.69 -8.92 -45.84
N GLU A 406 26.76 -9.08 -44.91
CA GLU A 406 25.33 -9.23 -45.19
C GLU A 406 24.51 -8.10 -44.59
N ALA A 407 23.22 -8.02 -44.94
CA ALA A 407 22.32 -7.03 -44.36
C ALA A 407 22.28 -7.15 -42.81
N GLY A 408 22.93 -6.23 -42.10
CA GLY A 408 22.96 -6.14 -40.64
C GLY A 408 24.13 -6.83 -39.91
N GLY A 409 25.13 -7.38 -40.65
CA GLY A 409 26.27 -8.02 -39.99
C GLY A 409 27.31 -8.61 -40.92
N VAL A 410 28.29 -9.26 -40.32
CA VAL A 410 29.25 -10.11 -41.02
C VAL A 410 28.98 -11.56 -40.70
N THR A 411 29.02 -12.40 -41.72
CA THR A 411 28.84 -13.84 -41.59
C THR A 411 30.11 -14.56 -41.99
N VAL A 412 30.69 -15.33 -41.02
CA VAL A 412 31.77 -16.30 -41.34
C VAL A 412 31.16 -17.70 -41.30
N ALA A 413 31.32 -18.43 -42.36
CA ALA A 413 30.81 -19.80 -42.44
C ALA A 413 31.95 -20.78 -42.81
N VAL A 414 31.92 -21.94 -42.14
CA VAL A 414 32.79 -23.07 -42.42
C VAL A 414 31.92 -24.27 -42.78
N ARG A 415 32.08 -24.77 -43.98
CA ARG A 415 31.40 -25.92 -44.48
C ARG A 415 32.38 -27.08 -44.70
N ASP A 416 31.97 -28.24 -44.19
CA ASP A 416 32.63 -29.50 -44.56
C ASP A 416 31.72 -30.31 -45.51
N HIS A 417 32.34 -31.25 -46.20
CA HIS A 417 31.65 -32.21 -47.07
C HIS A 417 31.64 -33.63 -46.47
N GLY A 418 31.48 -33.70 -45.15
CA GLY A 418 31.41 -34.94 -44.38
C GLY A 418 30.00 -35.58 -44.37
N GLY A 419 29.73 -36.37 -43.35
CA GLY A 419 28.44 -37.07 -43.20
C GLY A 419 27.29 -36.18 -42.67
N GLY A 420 27.57 -34.90 -42.33
CA GLY A 420 26.59 -34.00 -41.70
C GLY A 420 26.36 -34.31 -40.23
N LEU A 421 25.34 -33.71 -39.67
CA LEU A 421 24.94 -33.77 -38.26
C LEU A 421 23.56 -34.44 -38.15
N ASP A 422 23.37 -35.33 -37.20
CA ASP A 422 22.03 -35.83 -36.86
C ASP A 422 21.19 -34.81 -36.11
N GLU A 423 19.93 -35.11 -35.82
CA GLU A 423 18.99 -34.19 -35.18
C GLU A 423 19.42 -33.85 -33.74
N GLU A 424 20.00 -34.80 -33.00
CA GLU A 424 20.52 -34.61 -31.67
C GLU A 424 21.75 -33.69 -31.68
N ALA A 425 22.68 -33.93 -32.63
CA ALA A 425 23.83 -33.06 -32.83
C ALA A 425 23.43 -31.61 -33.18
N LEU A 426 22.46 -31.43 -34.05
CA LEU A 426 21.98 -30.10 -34.42
C LEU A 426 21.43 -29.33 -33.24
N ALA A 427 20.78 -30.02 -32.27
CA ALA A 427 20.21 -29.40 -31.08
C ALA A 427 21.26 -29.04 -30.04
N HIS A 428 22.35 -29.82 -29.93
CA HIS A 428 23.26 -29.76 -28.76
C HIS A 428 24.71 -29.47 -29.10
N VAL A 429 25.09 -29.32 -30.37
CA VAL A 429 26.50 -29.20 -30.82
C VAL A 429 27.23 -28.01 -30.20
N PHE A 430 26.54 -26.98 -29.74
CA PHE A 430 27.08 -25.81 -29.02
C PHE A 430 27.05 -25.94 -27.52
N ASP A 431 26.46 -27.03 -26.96
CA ASP A 431 26.46 -27.29 -25.55
C ASP A 431 27.86 -27.66 -25.05
N ARG A 432 28.20 -27.29 -23.83
CA ARG A 432 29.49 -27.58 -23.20
C ARG A 432 29.65 -29.07 -22.97
N PHE A 433 30.83 -29.61 -23.29
CA PHE A 433 31.16 -31.03 -23.15
C PHE A 433 30.32 -31.99 -24.01
N TRP A 434 29.51 -31.46 -24.92
CA TRP A 434 28.71 -32.29 -25.80
C TRP A 434 29.57 -32.98 -26.85
N GLN A 435 29.40 -34.28 -27.02
CA GLN A 435 30.08 -35.11 -28.02
C GLN A 435 29.08 -36.16 -28.53
N ALA A 436 29.03 -36.36 -29.86
CA ALA A 436 28.28 -37.46 -30.42
C ALA A 436 28.87 -38.81 -29.97
N ASP A 437 28.00 -39.80 -29.74
CA ASP A 437 28.41 -41.12 -29.18
C ASP A 437 29.55 -41.80 -29.98
N HIS A 438 29.61 -41.59 -31.27
CA HIS A 438 30.67 -42.11 -32.15
C HIS A 438 32.01 -41.36 -32.04
N ALA A 439 32.03 -40.18 -31.44
CA ALA A 439 33.23 -39.33 -31.28
C ALA A 439 33.95 -39.53 -29.93
N ARG A 440 33.38 -40.30 -29.00
CA ARG A 440 33.98 -40.53 -27.66
C ARG A 440 35.38 -41.16 -27.69
N VAL A 441 35.78 -41.75 -28.81
CA VAL A 441 37.16 -42.29 -29.04
C VAL A 441 38.13 -41.21 -29.58
N GLY A 442 37.61 -40.00 -29.89
CA GLY A 442 38.35 -38.91 -30.49
C GLY A 442 38.80 -37.84 -29.45
N HIS A 443 39.91 -37.22 -29.73
CA HIS A 443 40.69 -36.34 -28.85
C HIS A 443 40.13 -34.93 -28.64
N GLY A 444 38.87 -34.71 -28.24
CA GLY A 444 38.34 -33.38 -27.94
C GLY A 444 37.51 -33.36 -26.67
N ALA A 445 37.49 -32.24 -25.90
CA ALA A 445 36.74 -32.07 -24.68
C ALA A 445 35.26 -31.59 -24.91
N GLY A 446 34.85 -31.42 -26.18
CA GLY A 446 33.49 -30.87 -26.47
C GLY A 446 33.31 -29.42 -26.10
N LEU A 447 34.40 -28.63 -25.96
CA LEU A 447 34.34 -27.20 -25.57
C LEU A 447 34.48 -26.25 -26.76
N GLY A 448 35.12 -26.67 -27.84
CA GLY A 448 35.45 -25.81 -28.98
C GLY A 448 34.26 -25.05 -29.56
N LEU A 449 33.13 -25.74 -29.85
CA LEU A 449 31.93 -25.11 -30.39
C LEU A 449 31.17 -24.29 -29.32
N ALA A 450 31.21 -24.68 -28.05
CA ALA A 450 30.68 -23.88 -26.97
C ALA A 450 31.44 -22.54 -26.82
N ILE A 451 32.77 -22.56 -27.03
CA ILE A 451 33.59 -21.34 -27.09
C ILE A 451 33.15 -20.46 -28.28
N VAL A 452 32.91 -21.05 -29.47
CA VAL A 452 32.40 -20.29 -30.62
C VAL A 452 31.10 -19.59 -30.29
N ALA A 453 30.16 -20.28 -29.65
CA ALA A 453 28.87 -19.71 -29.23
C ALA A 453 29.07 -18.62 -28.19
N GLY A 454 29.96 -18.82 -27.19
CA GLY A 454 30.28 -17.82 -26.17
C GLY A 454 30.91 -16.56 -26.77
N ILE A 455 31.86 -16.70 -27.69
CA ILE A 455 32.49 -15.57 -28.39
C ILE A 455 31.48 -14.85 -29.30
N ALA A 456 30.59 -15.59 -29.97
CA ALA A 456 29.51 -14.99 -30.74
C ALA A 456 28.61 -14.12 -29.86
N ALA A 457 28.16 -14.65 -28.73
CA ALA A 457 27.31 -13.94 -27.76
C ALA A 457 28.01 -12.71 -27.14
N GLU A 458 29.30 -12.80 -26.80
CA GLU A 458 30.12 -11.68 -26.33
C GLU A 458 30.15 -10.51 -27.33
N HIS A 459 30.12 -10.82 -28.63
CA HIS A 459 30.08 -9.83 -29.72
C HIS A 459 28.66 -9.45 -30.16
N GLY A 460 27.62 -9.92 -29.45
CA GLY A 460 26.21 -9.64 -29.78
C GLY A 460 25.69 -10.37 -31.02
N GLY A 461 26.40 -11.42 -31.41
CA GLY A 461 26.08 -12.25 -32.54
C GLY A 461 25.54 -13.65 -32.17
N THR A 462 25.50 -14.55 -33.12
CA THR A 462 25.04 -15.93 -32.96
C THR A 462 25.92 -16.91 -33.70
N ALA A 463 26.03 -18.16 -33.16
CA ALA A 463 26.59 -19.30 -33.85
C ALA A 463 25.47 -20.31 -34.17
N THR A 464 25.43 -20.84 -35.38
CA THR A 464 24.44 -21.82 -35.81
C THR A 464 25.09 -22.96 -36.58
N ALA A 465 24.46 -24.14 -36.55
CA ALA A 465 24.86 -25.29 -37.32
C ALA A 465 23.66 -25.80 -38.17
N ALA A 466 23.96 -26.23 -39.36
CA ALA A 466 22.96 -26.79 -40.27
C ALA A 466 23.62 -27.87 -41.16
N ASN A 467 22.83 -28.74 -41.77
CA ASN A 467 23.32 -29.61 -42.84
C ASN A 467 23.19 -28.90 -44.18
N ALA A 468 24.22 -28.98 -45.00
CA ALA A 468 24.18 -28.46 -46.35
C ALA A 468 23.28 -29.36 -47.25
N PRO A 469 22.56 -28.76 -48.22
CA PRO A 469 21.59 -29.52 -49.05
C PRO A 469 22.19 -30.69 -49.84
N ASP A 470 23.46 -30.58 -50.18
CA ASP A 470 24.26 -31.56 -50.93
C ASP A 470 25.18 -32.42 -50.05
N GLY A 471 24.97 -32.35 -48.70
CA GLY A 471 25.70 -33.09 -47.68
C GLY A 471 26.79 -32.26 -46.98
N GLY A 472 27.23 -32.79 -45.83
CA GLY A 472 28.17 -32.10 -44.94
C GLY A 472 27.53 -31.14 -43.96
N ALA A 473 28.30 -30.68 -43.00
CA ALA A 473 27.87 -29.70 -41.98
C ALA A 473 28.32 -28.26 -42.34
N LEU A 474 27.45 -27.31 -42.04
CA LEU A 474 27.67 -25.88 -42.19
C LEU A 474 27.59 -25.23 -40.84
N PHE A 475 28.71 -24.69 -40.35
CA PHE A 475 28.77 -23.87 -39.13
C PHE A 475 28.87 -22.42 -39.53
N THR A 476 27.99 -21.60 -38.94
CA THR A 476 27.88 -20.19 -39.31
C THR A 476 28.04 -19.31 -38.02
N LEU A 477 28.97 -18.40 -38.08
CA LEU A 477 29.19 -17.34 -37.06
C LEU A 477 28.68 -16.02 -37.65
N ARG A 478 27.62 -15.46 -37.08
CA ARG A 478 27.02 -14.21 -37.50
C ARG A 478 27.27 -13.15 -36.44
N LEU A 479 27.88 -12.05 -36.84
CA LEU A 479 28.29 -10.94 -35.93
C LEU A 479 27.75 -9.62 -36.45
N PRO A 480 27.15 -8.75 -35.60
CA PRO A 480 26.65 -7.45 -36.03
C PRO A 480 27.78 -6.49 -36.40
N LEU A 481 27.55 -5.62 -37.38
CA LEU A 481 28.47 -4.54 -37.73
C LEU A 481 28.61 -3.53 -36.60
N THR A 482 27.48 -3.27 -35.88
CA THR A 482 27.43 -2.43 -34.68
C THR A 482 26.81 -3.24 -33.56
N PRO A 483 27.52 -3.41 -32.42
CA PRO A 483 26.95 -4.13 -31.28
C PRO A 483 25.70 -3.42 -30.74
N PRO A 484 24.62 -4.13 -30.39
CA PRO A 484 23.33 -3.56 -29.98
C PRO A 484 23.40 -2.63 -28.74
N TRP A 485 24.46 -2.73 -27.94
CA TRP A 485 24.67 -1.88 -26.75
C TRP A 485 25.44 -0.57 -27.05
N GLN A 486 25.81 -0.27 -28.30
CA GLN A 486 26.39 1.01 -28.75
C GLN A 486 25.36 1.98 -29.32
N GLU A 487 24.09 1.60 -29.42
CA GLU A 487 23.04 2.57 -29.63
C GLU A 487 22.93 3.42 -28.36
N SER A 488 23.65 4.56 -28.41
CA SER A 488 23.72 5.56 -27.35
C SER A 488 22.32 6.10 -27.04
N PRO A 489 21.97 6.29 -25.76
CA PRO A 489 20.76 7.01 -25.41
C PRO A 489 21.02 8.51 -25.51
N ASP A 490 21.33 9.03 -26.70
CA ASP A 490 21.30 10.46 -27.01
C ASP A 490 20.30 10.65 -28.17
N GLY A 491 19.03 10.72 -27.76
CA GLY A 491 17.89 11.07 -28.55
C GLY A 491 16.82 11.67 -27.64
#